data_8ad17f2fa126277884d8f3bf081c2944
#
_entry.id   8ad17f2fa126277884d8f3bf081c2944
#
_cell.length_a   1.000
_cell.length_b   1.000
_cell.length_c   1.000
_cell.angle_alpha   90.00
_cell.angle_beta   90.00
_cell.angle_gamma   90.00
#
_symmetry.space_group_name_H-M   'P 1'
#
loop_
_entity.id
_entity.type
_entity.pdbx_description
1 polymer ?
#
loop_
_entity_poly.entity_id
_entity_poly.type
_entity_poly.pdbx_seq_one_letter_code
_entity_poly.pdbx_strand_id
1 'polypeptide(L)'
;MQILNPPTVWTVPEQFRTIYTHALEVPAGRTLFVSGQFGVAPDGEMHSDFPEQLGQAMDNVEALLSASGMALKDIAKTTFFLTRAADLPALGQARRARWASDMPAAVTVIVVAALARPDALIEVEVTAVRP
;
A
#
# COMPACT_ATOMS: atom_id res chain seq x y z
N MET A 1 8.85 -2.92 -15.81
CA MET A 1 7.42 -2.88 -15.45
C MET A 1 6.67 -2.01 -16.43
N GLN A 2 5.46 -2.38 -16.77
CA GLN A 2 4.63 -1.65 -17.73
C GLN A 2 3.25 -1.38 -17.13
N ILE A 3 2.86 -0.09 -17.08
CA ILE A 3 1.52 0.32 -16.69
C ILE A 3 0.53 0.02 -17.81
N LEU A 4 -0.59 -0.59 -17.46
CA LEU A 4 -1.69 -0.88 -18.39
C LEU A 4 -2.95 -0.18 -17.91
N ASN A 5 -3.27 0.94 -18.54
CA ASN A 5 -4.49 1.73 -18.37
C ASN A 5 -5.14 1.94 -19.74
N PRO A 6 -5.65 0.87 -20.39
CA PRO A 6 -6.19 0.98 -21.74
C PRO A 6 -7.47 1.82 -21.76
N PRO A 7 -7.80 2.47 -22.90
CA PRO A 7 -8.99 3.31 -22.99
C PRO A 7 -10.31 2.54 -22.88
N THR A 8 -10.26 1.22 -22.90
CA THR A 8 -11.43 0.33 -22.74
C THR A 8 -11.81 0.12 -21.28
N VAL A 9 -11.03 0.62 -20.31
CA VAL A 9 -11.38 0.63 -18.89
C VAL A 9 -11.56 2.07 -18.42
N TRP A 10 -12.16 2.24 -17.25
CA TRP A 10 -12.40 3.55 -16.66
C TRP A 10 -11.10 4.35 -16.55
N THR A 11 -11.14 5.61 -17.01
CA THR A 11 -9.97 6.49 -16.93
C THR A 11 -9.59 6.75 -15.48
N VAL A 12 -8.31 6.53 -15.14
CA VAL A 12 -7.83 6.81 -13.79
C VAL A 12 -7.99 8.31 -13.49
N PRO A 13 -8.75 8.69 -12.45
CA PRO A 13 -8.91 10.09 -12.09
C PRO A 13 -7.59 10.76 -11.75
N GLU A 14 -7.49 12.06 -12.05
CA GLU A 14 -6.27 12.85 -11.87
C GLU A 14 -5.66 12.70 -10.47
N GLN A 15 -6.52 12.72 -9.42
CA GLN A 15 -6.06 12.63 -8.04
C GLN A 15 -5.43 11.28 -7.67
N PHE A 16 -5.60 10.24 -8.51
CA PHE A 16 -5.04 8.91 -8.25
C PHE A 16 -3.85 8.56 -9.15
N ARG A 17 -3.50 9.38 -10.11
CA ARG A 17 -2.48 9.04 -11.13
C ARG A 17 -1.12 8.66 -10.56
N THR A 18 -0.73 9.23 -9.44
CA THR A 18 0.57 8.94 -8.82
C THR A 18 0.52 7.82 -7.78
N ILE A 19 -0.67 7.30 -7.47
CA ILE A 19 -0.86 6.29 -6.42
C ILE A 19 -1.67 5.09 -6.86
N TYR A 20 -2.08 5.02 -8.13
CA TYR A 20 -2.91 3.94 -8.64
C TYR A 20 -2.68 3.72 -10.13
N THR A 21 -2.69 2.47 -10.54
CA THR A 21 -2.81 2.05 -11.93
C THR A 21 -3.75 0.84 -12.01
N HIS A 22 -4.46 0.67 -13.13
CA HIS A 22 -5.38 -0.46 -13.28
C HIS A 22 -4.65 -1.78 -13.29
N ALA A 23 -3.55 -1.87 -14.02
CA ALA A 23 -2.73 -3.07 -14.04
C ALA A 23 -1.27 -2.70 -14.24
N LEU A 24 -0.41 -3.52 -13.69
CA LEU A 24 1.04 -3.41 -13.83
C LEU A 24 1.58 -4.75 -14.28
N GLU A 25 2.10 -4.80 -15.49
CA GLU A 25 2.80 -5.98 -15.99
C GLU A 25 4.24 -5.94 -15.50
N VAL A 26 4.67 -7.02 -14.88
CA VAL A 26 5.99 -7.11 -14.26
C VAL A 26 6.78 -8.26 -14.87
N PRO A 27 7.99 -8.02 -15.40
CA PRO A 27 8.84 -9.08 -15.90
C PRO A 27 9.34 -9.97 -14.76
N ALA A 28 9.84 -11.16 -15.11
CA ALA A 28 10.39 -12.08 -14.13
C ALA A 28 11.54 -11.42 -13.33
N GLY A 29 11.62 -11.77 -12.05
CA GLY A 29 12.61 -11.21 -11.15
C GLY A 29 12.48 -11.78 -9.75
N ARG A 30 13.19 -11.18 -8.79
CA ARG A 30 13.02 -11.53 -7.38
C ARG A 30 11.68 -10.99 -6.89
N THR A 31 10.90 -11.84 -6.25
CA THR A 31 9.59 -11.46 -5.68
C THR A 31 9.67 -11.47 -4.16
N LEU A 32 9.18 -10.40 -3.55
CA LEU A 32 9.02 -10.28 -2.10
C LEU A 32 7.53 -10.21 -1.78
N PHE A 33 7.04 -11.16 -1.00
CA PHE A 33 5.70 -11.14 -0.42
C PHE A 33 5.78 -10.57 0.99
N VAL A 34 5.13 -9.45 1.22
CA VAL A 34 5.04 -8.82 2.54
C VAL A 34 3.68 -9.15 3.13
N SER A 35 3.67 -9.88 4.23
CA SER A 35 2.44 -10.16 4.98
C SER A 35 1.77 -8.87 5.42
N GLY A 36 0.46 -8.90 5.67
CA GLY A 36 -0.28 -7.75 6.16
C GLY A 36 0.41 -7.11 7.37
N GLN A 37 0.68 -5.81 7.27
CA GLN A 37 1.32 -5.03 8.32
C GLN A 37 0.30 -4.16 9.02
N PHE A 38 0.12 -4.38 10.33
CA PHE A 38 -0.55 -3.43 11.20
C PHE A 38 0.40 -2.29 11.56
N GLY A 39 -0.14 -1.20 12.10
CA GLY A 39 0.66 -0.09 12.60
C GLY A 39 1.31 -0.39 13.96
N VAL A 40 1.96 -1.53 14.10
CA VAL A 40 2.65 -1.96 15.30
C VAL A 40 4.12 -1.59 15.19
N ALA A 41 4.61 -0.81 16.16
CA ALA A 41 6.01 -0.41 16.24
C ALA A 41 6.90 -1.59 16.67
N PRO A 42 8.24 -1.48 16.48
CA PRO A 42 9.18 -2.54 16.89
C PRO A 42 9.10 -2.94 18.36
N ASP A 43 8.67 -2.04 19.23
CA ASP A 43 8.47 -2.33 20.66
C ASP A 43 7.14 -3.04 20.98
N GLY A 44 6.32 -3.29 19.95
CA GLY A 44 5.02 -3.95 20.07
C GLY A 44 3.84 -3.02 20.35
N GLU A 45 4.10 -1.71 20.48
CA GLU A 45 3.04 -0.72 20.74
C GLU A 45 2.34 -0.29 19.45
N MET A 46 1.07 0.05 19.56
CA MET A 46 0.26 0.56 18.45
C MET A 46 -0.57 1.74 18.95
N HIS A 47 -0.48 2.87 18.22
CA HIS A 47 -1.30 4.04 18.50
C HIS A 47 -2.78 3.74 18.26
N SER A 48 -3.65 4.48 18.94
CA SER A 48 -5.10 4.31 18.81
C SER A 48 -5.69 5.06 17.62
N ASP A 49 -5.00 6.05 17.05
CA ASP A 49 -5.51 6.83 15.94
C ASP A 49 -5.05 6.28 14.59
N PHE A 50 -5.85 6.55 13.56
CA PHE A 50 -5.61 6.05 12.21
C PHE A 50 -4.32 6.61 11.58
N PRO A 51 -4.06 7.93 11.60
CA PRO A 51 -2.85 8.46 10.96
C PRO A 51 -1.56 7.86 11.51
N GLU A 52 -1.48 7.67 12.82
CA GLU A 52 -0.31 7.07 13.48
C GLU A 52 -0.18 5.59 13.14
N GLN A 53 -1.29 4.84 13.16
CA GLN A 53 -1.26 3.43 12.73
C GLN A 53 -0.83 3.30 11.28
N LEU A 54 -1.37 4.11 10.39
CA LEU A 54 -1.00 4.09 8.98
C LEU A 54 0.47 4.43 8.76
N GLY A 55 0.95 5.49 9.39
CA GLY A 55 2.36 5.89 9.31
C GLY A 55 3.30 4.76 9.73
N GLN A 56 2.98 4.09 10.83
CA GLN A 56 3.78 2.96 11.31
C GLN A 56 3.70 1.75 10.37
N ALA A 57 2.52 1.44 9.83
CA ALA A 57 2.36 0.35 8.87
C ALA A 57 3.19 0.62 7.60
N MET A 58 3.19 1.85 7.11
CA MET A 58 4.02 2.25 5.97
C MET A 58 5.51 2.16 6.29
N ASP A 59 5.93 2.58 7.48
CA ASP A 59 7.32 2.42 7.95
C ASP A 59 7.73 0.94 7.97
N ASN A 60 6.85 0.07 8.43
CA ASN A 60 7.11 -1.37 8.49
C ASN A 60 7.29 -1.96 7.08
N VAL A 61 6.44 -1.58 6.14
CA VAL A 61 6.57 -2.02 4.73
C VAL A 61 7.91 -1.56 4.15
N GLU A 62 8.26 -0.28 4.35
CA GLU A 62 9.53 0.27 3.84
C GLU A 62 10.74 -0.43 4.46
N ALA A 63 10.69 -0.75 5.74
CA ALA A 63 11.75 -1.51 6.42
C ALA A 63 11.91 -2.93 5.84
N LEU A 64 10.80 -3.60 5.54
CA LEU A 64 10.82 -4.94 4.95
C LEU A 64 11.34 -4.93 3.51
N LEU A 65 10.94 -3.93 2.72
CA LEU A 65 11.51 -3.72 1.39
C LEU A 65 13.02 -3.52 1.47
N SER A 66 13.46 -2.64 2.35
CA SER A 66 14.89 -2.34 2.55
C SER A 66 15.67 -3.58 2.96
N ALA A 67 15.13 -4.43 3.82
CA ALA A 67 15.77 -5.67 4.24
C ALA A 67 16.01 -6.64 3.07
N SER A 68 15.23 -6.54 2.00
CA SER A 68 15.41 -7.31 0.76
C SER A 68 16.21 -6.56 -0.31
N GLY A 69 16.72 -5.38 0.01
CA GLY A 69 17.40 -4.52 -0.97
C GLY A 69 16.45 -3.93 -2.01
N MET A 70 15.17 -3.85 -1.67
CA MET A 70 14.13 -3.25 -2.51
C MET A 70 13.71 -1.89 -1.98
N ALA A 71 12.93 -1.15 -2.77
CA ALA A 71 12.44 0.18 -2.45
C ALA A 71 10.98 0.31 -2.90
N LEU A 72 10.35 1.45 -2.63
CA LEU A 72 8.95 1.72 -3.01
C LEU A 72 8.70 1.52 -4.50
N LYS A 73 9.65 1.85 -5.35
CA LYS A 73 9.55 1.67 -6.81
C LYS A 73 9.42 0.21 -7.24
N ASP A 74 9.76 -0.73 -6.38
CA ASP A 74 9.69 -2.17 -6.66
C ASP A 74 8.32 -2.75 -6.28
N ILE A 75 7.44 -1.97 -5.63
CA ILE A 75 6.10 -2.43 -5.28
C ILE A 75 5.27 -2.62 -6.55
N ALA A 76 4.80 -3.85 -6.77
CA ALA A 76 3.92 -4.18 -7.89
C ALA A 76 2.44 -4.15 -7.49
N LYS A 77 2.12 -4.59 -6.27
CA LYS A 77 0.75 -4.66 -5.76
C LYS A 77 0.69 -4.27 -4.30
N THR A 78 -0.28 -3.43 -3.96
CA THR A 78 -0.62 -3.09 -2.58
C THR A 78 -2.10 -3.29 -2.34
N THR A 79 -2.46 -3.87 -1.19
CA THR A 79 -3.83 -3.91 -0.70
C THR A 79 -3.88 -3.22 0.66
N PHE A 80 -4.80 -2.26 0.78
CA PHE A 80 -5.08 -1.57 2.04
C PHE A 80 -6.42 -2.06 2.56
N PHE A 81 -6.43 -2.56 3.79
CA PHE A 81 -7.63 -2.99 4.50
C PHE A 81 -7.93 -2.00 5.62
N LEU A 82 -9.11 -1.38 5.61
CA LEU A 82 -9.55 -0.44 6.63
C LEU A 82 -10.80 -0.97 7.32
N THR A 83 -11.02 -0.56 8.56
CA THR A 83 -12.26 -0.90 9.28
C THR A 83 -13.29 0.23 9.28
N ARG A 84 -12.91 1.45 8.83
CA ARG A 84 -13.80 2.61 8.81
C ARG A 84 -13.70 3.36 7.48
N ALA A 85 -14.81 3.54 6.79
CA ALA A 85 -14.85 4.30 5.54
C ALA A 85 -14.44 5.78 5.75
N ALA A 86 -14.68 6.34 6.93
CA ALA A 86 -14.30 7.73 7.26
C ALA A 86 -12.79 7.98 7.19
N ASP A 87 -11.96 6.94 7.24
CA ASP A 87 -10.49 7.05 7.16
C ASP A 87 -9.96 7.08 5.72
N LEU A 88 -10.80 6.86 4.71
CA LEU A 88 -10.38 6.84 3.31
C LEU A 88 -9.69 8.15 2.86
N PRO A 89 -10.17 9.35 3.19
CA PRO A 89 -9.47 10.58 2.83
C PRO A 89 -8.06 10.68 3.42
N ALA A 90 -7.88 10.29 4.68
CA ALA A 90 -6.57 10.30 5.34
C ALA A 90 -5.61 9.28 4.69
N LEU A 91 -6.11 8.12 4.30
CA LEU A 91 -5.32 7.13 3.54
C LEU A 91 -4.83 7.72 2.22
N GLY A 92 -5.70 8.33 1.44
CA GLY A 92 -5.34 8.95 0.16
C GLY A 92 -4.29 10.05 0.33
N GLN A 93 -4.42 10.90 1.35
CA GLN A 93 -3.45 11.93 1.66
C GLN A 93 -2.06 11.36 1.97
N ALA A 94 -2.00 10.35 2.83
CA ALA A 94 -0.73 9.72 3.22
C ALA A 94 -0.05 9.05 2.02
N ARG A 95 -0.83 8.37 1.18
CA ARG A 95 -0.31 7.73 -0.04
C ARG A 95 0.28 8.76 -0.99
N ARG A 96 -0.42 9.86 -1.25
CA ARG A 96 0.10 10.93 -2.11
C ARG A 96 1.34 11.61 -1.53
N ALA A 97 1.41 11.75 -0.21
CA ALA A 97 2.56 12.37 0.45
C ALA A 97 3.80 11.48 0.47
N ARG A 98 3.64 10.17 0.64
CA ARG A 98 4.77 9.25 0.89
C ARG A 98 5.03 8.25 -0.24
N TRP A 99 4.00 7.76 -0.91
CA TRP A 99 4.08 6.64 -1.85
C TRP A 99 3.67 7.00 -3.28
N ALA A 100 3.65 8.29 -3.60
CA ALA A 100 3.43 8.75 -4.97
C ALA A 100 4.61 8.35 -5.87
N SER A 101 4.31 7.96 -7.10
CA SER A 101 5.30 7.49 -8.06
C SER A 101 4.82 7.76 -9.49
N ASP A 102 5.75 7.93 -10.41
CA ASP A 102 5.46 7.96 -11.86
C ASP A 102 5.12 6.54 -12.37
N MET A 103 5.48 5.52 -11.60
CA MET A 103 5.18 4.12 -11.88
C MET A 103 4.44 3.53 -10.65
N PRO A 104 3.17 3.93 -10.43
CA PRO A 104 2.44 3.47 -9.26
C PRO A 104 2.10 1.98 -9.34
N ALA A 105 2.03 1.34 -8.18
CA ALA A 105 1.60 -0.04 -8.06
C ALA A 105 0.14 -0.22 -8.46
N ALA A 106 -0.25 -1.44 -8.78
CA ALA A 106 -1.65 -1.83 -8.79
C ALA A 106 -2.15 -1.86 -7.34
N VAL A 107 -3.31 -1.27 -7.07
CA VAL A 107 -3.81 -1.07 -5.70
C VAL A 107 -5.25 -1.49 -5.56
N THR A 108 -5.57 -2.13 -4.44
CA THR A 108 -6.93 -2.37 -3.98
C THR A 108 -7.10 -1.76 -2.59
N VAL A 109 -8.20 -1.04 -2.38
CA VAL A 109 -8.57 -0.48 -1.07
C VAL A 109 -9.92 -1.08 -0.68
N ILE A 110 -9.99 -1.69 0.49
CA ILE A 110 -11.18 -2.41 0.97
C ILE A 110 -11.49 -1.98 2.40
N VAL A 111 -12.76 -1.66 2.67
CA VAL A 111 -13.27 -1.52 4.03
C VAL A 111 -13.86 -2.85 4.46
N VAL A 112 -13.36 -3.39 5.56
CA VAL A 112 -13.73 -4.71 6.09
C VAL A 112 -14.43 -4.57 7.44
N ALA A 113 -15.15 -5.62 7.85
CA ALA A 113 -15.88 -5.62 9.12
C ALA A 113 -14.97 -5.57 10.34
N ALA A 114 -13.82 -6.24 10.26
CA ALA A 114 -12.81 -6.28 11.33
C ALA A 114 -11.49 -6.80 10.76
N LEU A 115 -10.40 -6.50 11.46
CA LEU A 115 -9.08 -7.08 11.21
C LEU A 115 -8.78 -8.14 12.28
N ALA A 116 -7.77 -8.95 12.04
CA ALA A 116 -7.39 -10.03 12.96
C ALA A 116 -6.99 -9.50 14.34
N ARG A 117 -6.51 -8.26 14.42
CA ARG A 117 -6.25 -7.54 15.65
C ARG A 117 -7.37 -6.53 15.88
N PRO A 118 -8.16 -6.63 17.00
CA PRO A 118 -9.39 -5.83 17.17
C PRO A 118 -9.18 -4.31 17.24
N ASP A 119 -8.01 -3.86 17.72
CA ASP A 119 -7.65 -2.45 17.85
C ASP A 119 -6.99 -1.88 16.57
N ALA A 120 -6.75 -2.71 15.56
CA ALA A 120 -6.20 -2.26 14.29
C ALA A 120 -7.27 -1.59 13.42
N LEU A 121 -6.93 -0.42 12.86
CA LEU A 121 -7.77 0.35 11.95
C LEU A 121 -7.32 0.21 10.50
N ILE A 122 -6.10 -0.27 10.29
CA ILE A 122 -5.46 -0.42 8.98
C ILE A 122 -4.57 -1.65 8.96
N GLU A 123 -4.53 -2.33 7.84
CA GLU A 123 -3.55 -3.35 7.50
C GLU A 123 -3.10 -3.15 6.07
N VAL A 124 -1.79 -3.25 5.83
CA VAL A 124 -1.19 -3.03 4.51
C VAL A 124 -0.45 -4.29 4.07
N GLU A 125 -0.81 -4.81 2.91
CA GLU A 125 -0.19 -5.98 2.30
C GLU A 125 0.47 -5.57 0.98
N VAL A 126 1.69 -6.03 0.74
CA VAL A 126 2.48 -5.63 -0.44
C VAL A 126 3.11 -6.85 -1.10
N THR A 127 3.14 -6.83 -2.43
CA THR A 127 4.02 -7.68 -3.24
C THR A 127 4.95 -6.77 -4.02
N ALA A 128 6.25 -6.98 -3.90
CA ALA A 128 7.26 -6.25 -4.64
C ALA A 128 8.04 -7.17 -5.56
N VAL A 129 8.45 -6.65 -6.71
CA VAL A 129 9.22 -7.40 -7.71
C VAL A 129 10.37 -6.53 -8.20
N ARG A 130 11.55 -7.10 -8.21
CA ARG A 130 12.75 -6.45 -8.77
C ARG A 130 13.29 -7.30 -9.90
N PRO A 131 13.02 -6.87 -11.14
CA PRO A 131 13.52 -7.55 -12.33
C PRO A 131 15.04 -7.62 -12.40
#